data_da7cbb3cbf8bd57fdf9ea5ccc0ae09df
#
_entry.id   da7cbb3cbf8bd57fdf9ea5ccc0ae09df
#
_cell.length_a   1.000
_cell.length_b   1.000
_cell.length_c   1.000
_cell.angle_alpha   90.00
_cell.angle_beta   90.00
_cell.angle_gamma   90.00
#
_symmetry.space_group_name_H-M   'P 1'
#
loop_
_entity.id
_entity.type
_entity.pdbx_description
1 polymer ?
#
loop_
_entity_poly.entity_id
_entity_poly.type
_entity_poly.pdbx_seq_one_letter_code
_entity_poly.pdbx_strand_id
1 'polypeptide(L)'
;MQTLGDNAPGLTLAILVLGADFNVSAEERRTLSQLIWHLLRKNNDFVMKDLAEIEEKQTQIDIIALIRLRCEEVEKAIAAQETRNHMKASLELVETLIADMDDLEFMFWYGVSLYASLSDNNSTQITQNMGELEIDFLRMIQARHPKLKDYTFMQIVNASRNHVAEAI
;
A
#
# COMPACT_ATOMS: atom_id res chain seq x y z
N MET A 1 22.59 -3.01 -7.54
CA MET A 1 21.89 -2.74 -6.27
C MET A 1 20.41 -2.51 -6.56
N GLN A 2 19.54 -3.28 -5.94
CA GLN A 2 18.10 -3.06 -6.11
C GLN A 2 17.65 -1.86 -5.30
N THR A 3 16.84 -0.99 -5.91
CA THR A 3 16.21 0.10 -5.19
C THR A 3 14.92 -0.41 -4.55
N LEU A 4 14.42 0.30 -3.54
CA LEU A 4 13.16 -0.04 -2.90
C LEU A 4 12.05 -0.05 -3.95
N GLY A 5 11.29 -1.14 -4.02
CA GLY A 5 10.18 -1.27 -4.94
C GLY A 5 10.51 -1.75 -6.34
N ASP A 6 11.78 -2.01 -6.66
CA ASP A 6 12.15 -2.63 -7.94
C ASP A 6 11.47 -3.99 -8.09
N ASN A 7 11.21 -4.63 -6.95
CA ASN A 7 10.52 -5.89 -6.85
C ASN A 7 9.28 -5.67 -5.99
N ALA A 8 8.10 -5.99 -6.51
CA ALA A 8 6.82 -5.77 -5.85
C ALA A 8 6.55 -4.30 -5.49
N PRO A 9 6.50 -3.38 -6.50
CA PRO A 9 6.26 -1.97 -6.23
C PRO A 9 4.87 -1.68 -5.64
N GLY A 10 3.85 -2.44 -6.04
CA GLY A 10 2.49 -2.27 -5.51
C GLY A 10 2.40 -2.63 -4.03
N LEU A 11 2.97 -3.76 -3.64
CA LEU A 11 3.02 -4.16 -2.24
C LEU A 11 3.79 -3.14 -1.41
N THR A 12 4.89 -2.64 -1.94
CA THR A 12 5.70 -1.60 -1.29
C THR A 12 4.89 -0.32 -1.08
N LEU A 13 4.11 0.10 -2.08
CA LEU A 13 3.21 1.25 -1.98
C LEU A 13 2.18 1.05 -0.86
N ALA A 14 1.55 -0.11 -0.81
CA ALA A 14 0.56 -0.42 0.22
C ALA A 14 1.16 -0.31 1.63
N ILE A 15 2.37 -0.81 1.81
CA ILE A 15 3.08 -0.75 3.09
C ILE A 15 3.44 0.69 3.45
N LEU A 16 3.90 1.49 2.48
CA LEU A 16 4.21 2.91 2.72
C LEU A 16 2.98 3.69 3.18
N VAL A 17 1.83 3.43 2.57
CA VAL A 17 0.58 4.09 2.96
C VAL A 17 0.14 3.65 4.35
N LEU A 18 0.21 2.35 4.66
CA LEU A 18 -0.10 1.85 6.00
C LEU A 18 0.82 2.44 7.07
N GLY A 19 2.08 2.67 6.73
CA GLY A 19 3.07 3.22 7.65
C GLY A 19 3.07 4.74 7.75
N ALA A 20 2.12 5.43 7.13
CA ALA A 20 2.06 6.89 7.14
C ALA A 20 1.89 7.46 8.56
N ASP A 21 1.35 6.70 9.50
CA ASP A 21 1.20 7.04 10.90
C ASP A 21 2.40 6.60 11.77
N PHE A 22 3.55 6.36 11.16
CA PHE A 22 4.82 5.94 11.78
C PHE A 22 4.93 4.45 12.12
N ASN A 23 3.87 3.67 12.00
CA ASN A 23 3.94 2.26 12.38
C ASN A 23 2.89 1.42 11.63
N VAL A 24 3.32 0.26 11.15
CA VAL A 24 2.42 -0.77 10.63
C VAL A 24 2.19 -1.76 11.77
N SER A 25 0.96 -1.83 12.29
CA SER A 25 0.64 -2.70 13.41
C SER A 25 0.72 -4.18 13.03
N ALA A 26 0.83 -5.05 14.05
CA ALA A 26 0.83 -6.51 13.83
C ALA A 26 -0.48 -6.97 13.17
N GLU A 27 -1.62 -6.36 13.54
CA GLU A 27 -2.92 -6.67 12.93
C GLU A 27 -3.00 -6.23 11.48
N GLU A 28 -2.48 -5.05 11.16
CA GLU A 28 -2.42 -4.56 9.79
C GLU A 28 -1.55 -5.47 8.92
N ARG A 29 -0.39 -5.90 9.43
CA ARG A 29 0.47 -6.85 8.71
C ARG A 29 -0.21 -8.19 8.49
N ARG A 30 -0.92 -8.69 9.50
CA ARG A 30 -1.64 -9.96 9.40
C ARG A 30 -2.76 -9.87 8.36
N THR A 31 -3.56 -8.81 8.41
CA THR A 31 -4.66 -8.58 7.46
C THR A 31 -4.12 -8.41 6.05
N LEU A 32 -3.04 -7.66 5.88
CA LEU A 32 -2.39 -7.50 4.58
C LEU A 32 -1.91 -8.85 4.05
N SER A 33 -1.27 -9.67 4.88
CA SER A 33 -0.79 -11.00 4.48
C SER A 33 -1.92 -11.91 4.04
N GLN A 34 -3.03 -11.92 4.79
CA GLN A 34 -4.21 -12.72 4.45
C GLN A 34 -4.83 -12.26 3.14
N LEU A 35 -4.95 -10.96 2.94
CA LEU A 35 -5.52 -10.40 1.72
C LEU A 35 -4.65 -10.74 0.50
N ILE A 36 -3.35 -10.51 0.58
CA ILE A 36 -2.43 -10.80 -0.52
C ILE A 36 -2.45 -12.30 -0.86
N TRP A 37 -2.41 -13.17 0.15
CA TRP A 37 -2.51 -14.62 -0.06
C TRP A 37 -3.81 -15.00 -0.78
N HIS A 38 -4.92 -14.44 -0.32
CA HIS A 38 -6.24 -14.68 -0.92
C HIS A 38 -6.29 -14.24 -2.40
N LEU A 39 -5.82 -13.03 -2.68
CA LEU A 39 -5.81 -12.48 -4.03
C LEU A 39 -4.86 -13.26 -4.95
N LEU A 40 -3.72 -13.70 -4.43
CA LEU A 40 -2.77 -14.52 -5.18
C LEU A 40 -3.40 -15.85 -5.57
N ARG A 41 -4.12 -16.49 -4.66
CA ARG A 41 -4.82 -17.76 -4.94
C ARG A 41 -5.95 -17.61 -5.95
N LYS A 42 -6.55 -16.43 -6.01
CA LYS A 42 -7.58 -16.10 -7.00
C LYS A 42 -7.00 -15.63 -8.35
N ASN A 43 -5.69 -15.66 -8.48
CA ASN A 43 -4.98 -15.23 -9.69
C ASN A 43 -5.30 -13.77 -10.06
N ASN A 44 -5.43 -12.89 -9.05
CA ASN A 44 -5.65 -11.48 -9.30
C ASN A 44 -4.50 -10.90 -10.14
N ASP A 45 -4.84 -10.24 -11.25
CA ASP A 45 -3.87 -9.77 -12.22
C ASP A 45 -2.85 -8.80 -11.64
N PHE A 46 -3.27 -7.88 -10.77
CA PHE A 46 -2.38 -6.91 -10.15
C PHE A 46 -1.38 -7.58 -9.21
N VAL A 47 -1.86 -8.51 -8.39
CA VAL A 47 -1.02 -9.23 -7.43
C VAL A 47 -0.08 -10.19 -8.16
N MET A 48 -0.56 -10.89 -9.17
CA MET A 48 0.24 -11.80 -9.98
C MET A 48 1.38 -11.06 -10.67
N LYS A 49 1.09 -9.90 -11.26
CA LYS A 49 2.10 -9.06 -11.90
C LYS A 49 3.13 -8.55 -10.89
N ASP A 50 2.65 -8.06 -9.75
CA ASP A 50 3.50 -7.46 -8.73
C ASP A 50 4.49 -8.46 -8.12
N LEU A 51 4.03 -9.69 -7.90
CA LEU A 51 4.83 -10.74 -7.27
C LEU A 51 5.48 -11.70 -8.29
N ALA A 52 5.46 -11.36 -9.58
CA ALA A 52 5.92 -12.26 -10.63
C ALA A 52 7.38 -12.72 -10.44
N GLU A 53 8.25 -11.83 -9.96
CA GLU A 53 9.66 -12.11 -9.75
C GLU A 53 9.99 -12.67 -8.36
N ILE A 54 8.99 -12.78 -7.50
CA ILE A 54 9.17 -13.35 -6.16
C ILE A 54 9.06 -14.88 -6.27
N GLU A 55 10.12 -15.60 -5.91
CA GLU A 55 10.13 -17.06 -5.95
C GLU A 55 9.38 -17.69 -4.78
N GLU A 56 9.57 -17.15 -3.58
CA GLU A 56 8.96 -17.65 -2.35
C GLU A 56 7.55 -17.09 -2.16
N LYS A 57 6.58 -17.65 -2.88
CA LYS A 57 5.17 -17.24 -2.80
C LYS A 57 4.19 -18.41 -2.89
N GLN A 58 4.68 -19.63 -2.64
CA GLN A 58 3.86 -20.85 -2.81
C GLN A 58 3.01 -21.17 -1.59
N THR A 59 3.34 -20.64 -0.43
CA THR A 59 2.64 -20.92 0.83
C THR A 59 2.23 -19.62 1.51
N GLN A 60 1.25 -19.73 2.42
CA GLN A 60 0.83 -18.60 3.24
C GLN A 60 1.99 -18.07 4.10
N ILE A 61 2.85 -19.00 4.59
CA ILE A 61 4.02 -18.62 5.39
C ILE A 61 4.99 -17.79 4.56
N ASP A 62 5.18 -18.14 3.29
CA ASP A 62 6.02 -17.36 2.38
C ASP A 62 5.54 -15.91 2.27
N ILE A 63 4.23 -15.71 2.15
CA ILE A 63 3.64 -14.38 2.04
C ILE A 63 3.81 -13.58 3.34
N ILE A 64 3.61 -14.23 4.48
CA ILE A 64 3.82 -13.60 5.78
C ILE A 64 5.28 -13.13 5.92
N ALA A 65 6.23 -13.99 5.55
CA ALA A 65 7.66 -13.67 5.59
C ALA A 65 8.01 -12.52 4.64
N LEU A 66 7.46 -12.54 3.42
CA LEU A 66 7.67 -11.50 2.42
C LEU A 66 7.21 -10.12 2.95
N ILE A 67 6.03 -10.07 3.53
CA ILE A 67 5.47 -8.80 4.04
C ILE A 67 6.29 -8.30 5.22
N ARG A 68 6.70 -9.18 6.14
CA ARG A 68 7.58 -8.80 7.25
C ARG A 68 8.89 -8.18 6.74
N LEU A 69 9.53 -8.87 5.80
CA LEU A 69 10.79 -8.40 5.23
C LEU A 69 10.61 -7.05 4.52
N ARG A 70 9.53 -6.90 3.76
CA ARG A 70 9.26 -5.66 3.05
C ARG A 70 8.99 -4.50 4.02
N CYS A 71 8.29 -4.74 5.12
CA CYS A 71 8.09 -3.73 6.15
C CYS A 71 9.43 -3.26 6.74
N GLU A 72 10.34 -4.20 7.00
CA GLU A 72 11.68 -3.86 7.51
C GLU A 72 12.48 -3.03 6.50
N GLU A 73 12.40 -3.39 5.22
CA GLU A 73 13.07 -2.65 4.14
C GLU A 73 12.52 -1.23 4.00
N VAL A 74 11.21 -1.08 4.10
CA VAL A 74 10.55 0.23 4.04
C VAL A 74 10.99 1.10 5.23
N GLU A 75 11.02 0.55 6.44
CA GLU A 75 11.48 1.29 7.62
C GLU A 75 12.92 1.77 7.45
N LYS A 76 13.79 0.91 6.93
CA LYS A 76 15.18 1.28 6.66
C LYS A 76 15.29 2.36 5.59
N ALA A 77 14.48 2.26 4.54
CA ALA A 77 14.49 3.23 3.45
C ALA A 77 14.02 4.60 3.94
N ILE A 78 13.01 4.65 4.79
CA ILE A 78 12.53 5.89 5.39
C ILE A 78 13.61 6.49 6.29
N ALA A 79 14.26 5.68 7.12
CA ALA A 79 15.33 6.14 8.01
C ALA A 79 16.55 6.67 7.25
N ALA A 80 16.78 6.17 6.03
CA ALA A 80 17.90 6.58 5.19
C ALA A 80 17.66 7.91 4.47
N GLN A 81 16.42 8.44 4.46
CA GLN A 81 16.13 9.73 3.85
C GLN A 81 16.77 10.86 4.65
N GLU A 82 17.18 11.91 3.95
CA GLU A 82 17.81 13.07 4.58
C GLU A 82 16.86 13.86 5.46
N THR A 83 15.56 13.77 5.21
CA THR A 83 14.56 14.49 5.99
C THR A 83 14.24 13.74 7.29
N ARG A 84 14.05 14.51 8.37
CA ARG A 84 13.60 13.96 9.65
C ARG A 84 12.08 13.81 9.73
N ASN A 85 11.35 14.32 8.76
CA ASN A 85 9.90 14.20 8.70
C ASN A 85 9.55 12.87 8.06
N HIS A 86 8.96 11.97 8.84
CA HIS A 86 8.58 10.61 8.40
C HIS A 86 7.63 10.64 7.21
N MET A 87 6.60 11.48 7.27
CA MET A 87 5.60 11.58 6.19
C MET A 87 6.24 12.06 4.89
N LYS A 88 7.14 13.06 4.98
CA LYS A 88 7.83 13.57 3.81
C LYS A 88 8.75 12.52 3.20
N ALA A 89 9.47 11.76 4.03
CA ALA A 89 10.33 10.67 3.58
C ALA A 89 9.49 9.59 2.85
N SER A 90 8.37 9.20 3.44
CA SER A 90 7.45 8.22 2.83
C SER A 90 6.92 8.74 1.50
N LEU A 91 6.55 10.02 1.43
CA LEU A 91 6.01 10.63 0.23
C LEU A 91 7.02 10.63 -0.92
N GLU A 92 8.30 10.91 -0.64
CA GLU A 92 9.36 10.88 -1.64
C GLU A 92 9.54 9.46 -2.22
N LEU A 93 9.44 8.44 -1.37
CA LEU A 93 9.51 7.05 -1.83
C LEU A 93 8.27 6.68 -2.66
N VAL A 94 7.08 7.13 -2.24
CA VAL A 94 5.84 6.90 -2.99
C VAL A 94 5.92 7.53 -4.38
N GLU A 95 6.43 8.74 -4.51
CA GLU A 95 6.57 9.41 -5.80
C GLU A 95 7.36 8.59 -6.80
N THR A 96 8.44 7.94 -6.33
CA THR A 96 9.25 7.07 -7.16
C THR A 96 8.46 5.86 -7.64
N LEU A 97 7.64 5.27 -6.77
CA LEU A 97 6.86 4.07 -7.09
C LEU A 97 5.72 4.37 -8.06
N ILE A 98 5.01 5.47 -7.85
CA ILE A 98 3.81 5.78 -8.66
C ILE A 98 4.15 6.34 -10.04
N ALA A 99 5.40 6.74 -10.27
CA ALA A 99 5.81 7.30 -11.55
C ALA A 99 5.54 6.35 -12.72
N ASP A 100 5.68 5.03 -12.49
CA ASP A 100 5.50 4.00 -13.50
C ASP A 100 4.15 3.28 -13.39
N MET A 101 3.29 3.68 -12.45
CA MET A 101 1.96 3.07 -12.28
C MET A 101 0.91 3.88 -13.02
N ASP A 102 -0.10 3.17 -13.59
CA ASP A 102 -1.29 3.84 -14.06
C ASP A 102 -2.25 4.09 -12.86
N ASP A 103 -3.32 4.85 -13.11
CA ASP A 103 -4.26 5.22 -12.06
C ASP A 103 -5.00 3.99 -11.49
N LEU A 104 -5.29 2.97 -12.31
CA LEU A 104 -5.94 1.76 -11.85
C LEU A 104 -5.04 0.94 -10.93
N GLU A 105 -3.77 0.79 -11.28
CA GLU A 105 -2.78 0.12 -10.42
C GLU A 105 -2.65 0.84 -9.08
N PHE A 106 -2.53 2.16 -9.11
CA PHE A 106 -2.45 2.95 -7.89
C PHE A 106 -3.69 2.75 -7.02
N MET A 107 -4.88 2.87 -7.59
CA MET A 107 -6.14 2.74 -6.85
C MET A 107 -6.30 1.34 -6.27
N PHE A 108 -5.90 0.30 -6.99
CA PHE A 108 -5.95 -1.06 -6.47
C PHE A 108 -5.07 -1.20 -5.22
N TRP A 109 -3.82 -0.79 -5.30
CA TRP A 109 -2.88 -0.93 -4.16
C TRP A 109 -3.23 -0.01 -3.01
N TYR A 110 -3.75 1.17 -3.31
CA TYR A 110 -4.29 2.03 -2.27
C TYR A 110 -5.50 1.38 -1.58
N GLY A 111 -6.36 0.72 -2.34
CA GLY A 111 -7.48 -0.05 -1.81
C GLY A 111 -7.03 -1.21 -0.90
N VAL A 112 -5.96 -1.89 -1.27
CA VAL A 112 -5.35 -2.94 -0.44
C VAL A 112 -4.91 -2.35 0.90
N SER A 113 -4.28 -1.19 0.87
CA SER A 113 -3.85 -0.49 2.08
C SER A 113 -5.05 -0.10 2.97
N LEU A 114 -6.11 0.45 2.35
CA LEU A 114 -7.34 0.79 3.07
C LEU A 114 -7.96 -0.43 3.74
N TYR A 115 -8.04 -1.53 3.03
CA TYR A 115 -8.60 -2.77 3.58
C TYR A 115 -7.83 -3.22 4.82
N ALA A 116 -6.52 -3.19 4.76
CA ALA A 116 -5.68 -3.59 5.88
C ALA A 116 -5.81 -2.63 7.07
N SER A 117 -5.90 -1.32 6.80
CA SER A 117 -6.00 -0.31 7.86
C SER A 117 -7.34 -0.36 8.60
N LEU A 118 -8.41 -0.77 7.91
CA LEU A 118 -9.75 -0.88 8.51
C LEU A 118 -9.89 -2.08 9.44
N SER A 119 -8.95 -3.02 9.41
CA SER A 119 -9.02 -4.22 10.25
C SER A 119 -8.95 -3.93 11.75
N ASP A 120 -8.35 -2.80 12.12
CA ASP A 120 -8.18 -2.40 13.52
C ASP A 120 -9.46 -1.79 14.13
N ASN A 121 -10.47 -1.51 13.31
CA ASN A 121 -11.68 -0.82 13.74
C ASN A 121 -12.94 -1.51 13.20
N ASN A 122 -13.99 -1.55 14.01
CA ASN A 122 -15.28 -2.13 13.64
C ASN A 122 -16.22 -1.14 12.93
N SER A 123 -15.77 0.08 12.66
CA SER A 123 -16.58 1.09 12.00
C SER A 123 -16.64 0.83 10.49
N THR A 124 -17.80 1.09 9.90
CA THR A 124 -18.00 0.98 8.45
C THR A 124 -17.65 2.27 7.70
N GLN A 125 -17.32 3.34 8.41
CA GLN A 125 -17.00 4.63 7.80
C GLN A 125 -15.50 4.81 7.67
N ILE A 126 -15.00 4.88 6.43
CA ILE A 126 -13.58 4.97 6.12
C ILE A 126 -12.94 6.21 6.76
N THR A 127 -13.61 7.36 6.64
CA THR A 127 -13.06 8.63 7.15
C THR A 127 -12.92 8.65 8.66
N GLN A 128 -13.69 7.83 9.37
CA GLN A 128 -13.57 7.71 10.83
C GLN A 128 -12.46 6.74 11.25
N ASN A 129 -12.10 5.80 10.36
CA ASN A 129 -11.09 4.78 10.65
C ASN A 129 -9.71 5.16 10.17
N MET A 130 -9.62 6.13 9.26
CA MET A 130 -8.35 6.66 8.81
C MET A 130 -7.91 7.78 9.76
N GLY A 131 -6.71 7.70 10.27
CA GLY A 131 -6.12 8.79 11.03
C GLY A 131 -5.90 10.02 10.14
N GLU A 132 -5.82 11.20 10.76
CA GLU A 132 -5.55 12.45 10.03
C GLU A 132 -4.29 12.37 9.17
N LEU A 133 -3.25 11.70 9.68
CA LEU A 133 -2.00 11.54 8.95
C LEU A 133 -2.18 10.73 7.67
N GLU A 134 -3.02 9.69 7.69
CA GLU A 134 -3.30 8.87 6.51
C GLU A 134 -4.09 9.67 5.46
N ILE A 135 -5.05 10.47 5.91
CA ILE A 135 -5.84 11.34 5.03
C ILE A 135 -4.94 12.40 4.38
N ASP A 136 -4.11 13.06 5.18
CA ASP A 136 -3.19 14.08 4.68
C ASP A 136 -2.18 13.47 3.71
N PHE A 137 -1.71 12.27 3.99
CA PHE A 137 -0.80 11.55 3.12
C PHE A 137 -1.42 11.27 1.74
N LEU A 138 -2.68 10.80 1.71
CA LEU A 138 -3.38 10.60 0.44
C LEU A 138 -3.56 11.90 -0.32
N ARG A 139 -3.91 12.99 0.37
CA ARG A 139 -4.06 14.30 -0.27
C ARG A 139 -2.75 14.78 -0.87
N MET A 140 -1.63 14.54 -0.21
CA MET A 140 -0.31 14.88 -0.73
C MET A 140 0.03 14.06 -1.98
N ILE A 141 -0.29 12.76 -1.97
CA ILE A 141 -0.10 11.89 -3.13
C ILE A 141 -0.94 12.40 -4.30
N GLN A 142 -2.21 12.71 -4.04
CA GLN A 142 -3.13 13.22 -5.06
C GLN A 142 -2.61 14.51 -5.69
N ALA A 143 -2.10 15.43 -4.87
CA ALA A 143 -1.59 16.71 -5.35
C ALA A 143 -0.36 16.55 -6.26
N ARG A 144 0.42 15.48 -6.07
CA ARG A 144 1.66 15.26 -6.83
C ARG A 144 1.51 14.30 -8.00
N HIS A 145 0.48 13.45 -7.99
CA HIS A 145 0.24 12.50 -9.07
C HIS A 145 -0.68 13.14 -10.10
N PRO A 146 -0.20 13.45 -11.33
CA PRO A 146 -0.99 14.21 -12.31
C PRO A 146 -2.33 13.57 -12.66
N LYS A 147 -2.40 12.26 -12.73
CA LYS A 147 -3.61 11.53 -13.09
C LYS A 147 -4.69 11.56 -12.01
N LEU A 148 -4.31 11.83 -10.76
CA LEU A 148 -5.24 11.86 -9.64
C LEU A 148 -5.82 13.24 -9.37
N LYS A 149 -5.29 14.27 -10.01
CA LYS A 149 -5.76 15.67 -9.79
C LYS A 149 -7.21 15.89 -10.21
N ASP A 150 -7.68 15.11 -11.18
CA ASP A 150 -9.05 15.24 -11.70
C ASP A 150 -10.10 14.52 -10.85
N TYR A 151 -9.68 13.81 -9.80
CA TYR A 151 -10.58 13.09 -8.89
C TYR A 151 -10.70 13.82 -7.56
N THR A 152 -11.89 13.77 -6.97
CA THR A 152 -12.04 14.21 -5.57
C THR A 152 -11.43 13.15 -4.65
N PHE A 153 -11.11 13.56 -3.44
CA PHE A 153 -10.61 12.65 -2.41
C PHE A 153 -11.56 11.43 -2.24
N MET A 154 -12.86 11.68 -2.12
CA MET A 154 -13.83 10.61 -1.94
C MET A 154 -13.98 9.72 -3.16
N GLN A 155 -13.81 10.25 -4.37
CA GLN A 155 -13.80 9.44 -5.58
C GLN A 155 -12.65 8.44 -5.57
N ILE A 156 -11.45 8.88 -5.16
CA ILE A 156 -10.28 7.99 -5.06
C ILE A 156 -10.54 6.90 -4.02
N VAL A 157 -11.01 7.27 -2.84
CA VAL A 157 -11.28 6.33 -1.75
C VAL A 157 -12.32 5.28 -2.17
N ASN A 158 -13.42 5.73 -2.76
CA ASN A 158 -14.50 4.83 -3.19
C ASN A 158 -14.06 3.90 -4.32
N ALA A 159 -13.34 4.42 -5.32
CA ALA A 159 -12.83 3.61 -6.42
C ALA A 159 -11.84 2.56 -5.90
N SER A 160 -10.95 2.94 -5.01
CA SER A 160 -9.97 2.04 -4.41
C SER A 160 -10.64 0.90 -3.64
N ARG A 161 -11.65 1.21 -2.84
CA ARG A 161 -12.44 0.21 -2.11
C ARG A 161 -13.12 -0.76 -3.08
N ASN A 162 -13.74 -0.24 -4.12
CA ASN A 162 -14.48 -1.05 -5.09
C ASN A 162 -13.56 -2.01 -5.82
N HIS A 163 -12.36 -1.58 -6.20
CA HIS A 163 -11.39 -2.45 -6.85
C HIS A 163 -11.07 -3.68 -5.99
N VAL A 164 -10.84 -3.48 -4.70
CA VAL A 164 -10.52 -4.60 -3.80
C VAL A 164 -11.75 -5.45 -3.52
N ALA A 165 -12.92 -4.82 -3.28
CA ALA A 165 -14.16 -5.55 -3.03
C ALA A 165 -14.53 -6.46 -4.20
N GLU A 166 -14.35 -6.00 -5.43
CA GLU A 166 -14.61 -6.81 -6.63
C GLU A 166 -13.60 -7.94 -6.80
N ALA A 167 -12.37 -7.75 -6.32
CA ALA A 167 -11.31 -8.74 -6.43
C ALA A 167 -11.42 -9.87 -5.40
N ILE A 168 -12.03 -9.61 -4.24
CA ILE A 168 -12.24 -10.61 -3.21
C ILE A 168 -13.35 -11.56 -3.60
#